data_0e0d0c15913a337d940fc310e92d3217
#
_entry.id   0e0d0c15913a337d940fc310e92d3217
#
_cell.length_a   1.000
_cell.length_b   1.000
_cell.length_c   1.000
_cell.angle_alpha   90.00
_cell.angle_beta   90.00
_cell.angle_gamma   90.00
#
_symmetry.space_group_name_H-M   'P 1'
#
loop_
_entity.id
_entity.type
_entity.pdbx_description
1 polymer ?
#
loop_
_entity_poly.entity_id
_entity_poly.type
_entity_poly.pdbx_seq_one_letter_code
_entity_poly.pdbx_strand_id
1 'polypeptide(L)'
;DEKFKPTTQAEPTADANHRLLGEWEVPAGNGTYKVGGGSITFRQNNTGDEKTVATGVNIKATTNNESGYYVFVYDFPGSDRAEAFKSDYNDPWERSFVEVSPTTATLTSDVSKPTVMRNERFFDTAHITGTVPRGSYVTFTAYDAVSGSPDMNVNKLLDNERVNITDAGKPFDVRSPDISTPNLGNVYWQARLYNNLGQELASHMLGIENETTTVLGNDVKTKTSSAAVYPGQKFHDTATITGKLDQGAYVTFDAYGPAAVYRDGLPKILDNARVNIPADKIANSQWNTGLDVDSPEITASGEGNIYWVATVHAADGSVLATHEPGIAGETVQLLKQSITTHVSSLSVGLGEEFTDSADINGIVQEGDYVVFRAYNPVGGDPDTNAGLLLKDSRVVLDADQAAASVSGTVTVKSPAVASDKPGKVYWQAELHAKDGALLATHDLGLPEETVTVTPPTITTHVSSLSVGLGEKFSDKATVTGKVLEGSRVKFTAYNPVDLDPDTNSGILYTETVNVTAEQAKASSTTPFTVASKKTSTMKVGNVYWLAQVLDPDGTVIAQHDLGLPE
;
A
#
# COMPACT_ATOMS: atom_id res chain seq x y z
N ASP A 1 -26.95 20.97 -53.94
CA ASP A 1 -26.55 21.77 -53.57
C ASP A 1 -25.25 22.53 -53.42
N GLU A 2 -24.58 22.88 -54.48
CA GLU A 2 -23.46 23.79 -54.39
C GLU A 2 -23.87 25.22 -53.97
N LYS A 3 -25.14 25.58 -54.04
CA LYS A 3 -25.67 26.91 -53.75
C LYS A 3 -25.45 27.33 -52.28
N PHE A 4 -25.42 26.38 -51.36
CA PHE A 4 -25.24 26.65 -49.93
C PHE A 4 -23.90 26.18 -49.38
N LYS A 5 -22.99 25.76 -50.25
CA LYS A 5 -21.66 25.27 -49.86
C LYS A 5 -20.84 26.42 -49.27
N PRO A 6 -20.28 26.28 -48.07
CA PRO A 6 -19.38 27.27 -47.50
C PRO A 6 -18.17 27.53 -48.42
N THR A 7 -17.95 28.78 -48.79
CA THR A 7 -16.86 29.17 -49.73
C THR A 7 -15.86 30.15 -49.10
N THR A 8 -16.20 30.75 -47.98
CA THR A 8 -15.35 31.72 -47.29
C THR A 8 -14.64 31.08 -46.10
N GLN A 9 -13.39 31.44 -45.84
CA GLN A 9 -12.65 31.01 -44.66
C GLN A 9 -13.21 31.64 -43.38
N ALA A 10 -13.57 32.90 -43.45
CA ALA A 10 -14.16 33.59 -42.30
C ALA A 10 -15.63 33.19 -42.11
N GLU A 11 -16.02 33.03 -40.89
CA GLU A 11 -17.40 32.81 -40.47
C GLU A 11 -18.29 33.97 -40.88
N PRO A 12 -19.41 33.72 -41.57
CA PRO A 12 -20.31 34.78 -41.99
C PRO A 12 -21.13 35.29 -40.77
N THR A 13 -21.50 36.56 -40.83
CA THR A 13 -22.49 37.10 -39.90
C THR A 13 -23.86 36.47 -40.13
N ALA A 14 -24.62 36.29 -39.08
CA ALA A 14 -25.97 35.76 -39.19
C ALA A 14 -26.85 36.62 -40.13
N ASP A 15 -27.44 35.98 -41.14
CA ASP A 15 -28.31 36.58 -42.11
C ASP A 15 -29.46 35.62 -42.47
N ALA A 16 -30.15 35.86 -43.60
CA ALA A 16 -31.23 34.99 -44.09
C ALA A 16 -30.74 33.57 -44.46
N ASN A 17 -29.45 33.42 -44.80
CA ASN A 17 -28.85 32.14 -45.23
C ASN A 17 -27.89 31.52 -44.20
N HIS A 18 -27.51 32.27 -43.19
CA HIS A 18 -26.53 31.84 -42.17
C HIS A 18 -27.11 32.04 -40.76
N ARG A 19 -27.18 30.97 -39.99
CA ARG A 19 -27.75 30.98 -38.65
C ARG A 19 -26.80 30.28 -37.66
N LEU A 20 -26.40 30.98 -36.59
CA LEU A 20 -25.74 30.33 -35.48
C LEU A 20 -26.72 29.42 -34.71
N LEU A 21 -26.38 28.14 -34.60
CA LEU A 21 -27.18 27.12 -33.94
C LEU A 21 -26.85 26.96 -32.47
N GLY A 22 -25.63 27.26 -32.09
CA GLY A 22 -25.18 27.22 -30.70
C GLY A 22 -23.68 27.43 -30.57
N GLU A 23 -23.28 27.83 -29.39
CA GLU A 23 -21.88 27.89 -28.95
C GLU A 23 -21.76 27.06 -27.68
N TRP A 24 -20.63 26.35 -27.56
CA TRP A 24 -20.32 25.51 -26.42
C TRP A 24 -18.91 25.75 -25.96
N GLU A 25 -18.76 26.09 -24.71
CA GLU A 25 -17.46 26.17 -24.10
C GLU A 25 -16.99 24.77 -23.68
N VAL A 26 -15.80 24.39 -24.13
CA VAL A 26 -15.20 23.11 -23.79
C VAL A 26 -14.25 23.33 -22.61
N PRO A 27 -14.46 22.68 -21.44
CA PRO A 27 -13.56 22.87 -20.30
C PRO A 27 -12.13 22.45 -20.64
N ALA A 28 -11.15 23.14 -20.07
CA ALA A 28 -9.76 22.77 -20.19
C ALA A 28 -9.51 21.36 -19.61
N GLY A 29 -8.94 20.47 -20.39
CA GLY A 29 -8.61 19.11 -19.98
C GLY A 29 -8.80 18.07 -21.06
N ASN A 30 -8.42 16.85 -20.75
CA ASN A 30 -8.62 15.71 -21.67
C ASN A 30 -10.04 15.21 -21.57
N GLY A 31 -10.65 14.92 -22.69
CA GLY A 31 -11.96 14.30 -22.68
C GLY A 31 -12.62 14.25 -24.05
N THR A 32 -13.69 13.49 -24.11
CA THR A 32 -14.63 13.50 -25.22
C THR A 32 -15.83 14.34 -24.82
N TYR A 33 -16.13 15.36 -25.61
CA TYR A 33 -17.25 16.27 -25.36
C TYR A 33 -18.32 16.05 -26.41
N LYS A 34 -19.56 15.87 -26.00
CA LYS A 34 -20.71 15.80 -26.91
C LYS A 34 -21.19 17.21 -27.21
N VAL A 35 -21.08 17.61 -28.45
CA VAL A 35 -21.58 18.88 -28.96
C VAL A 35 -22.65 18.57 -29.98
N GLY A 36 -23.88 19.06 -29.74
CA GLY A 36 -24.98 18.96 -30.71
C GLY A 36 -25.36 17.55 -31.13
N GLY A 37 -25.16 16.54 -30.28
CA GLY A 37 -25.45 15.14 -30.59
C GLY A 37 -24.27 14.35 -31.16
N GLY A 38 -23.15 15.02 -31.50
CA GLY A 38 -21.86 14.40 -31.80
C GLY A 38 -21.00 14.23 -30.54
N SER A 39 -19.91 13.51 -30.67
CA SER A 39 -18.87 13.45 -29.63
C SER A 39 -17.53 13.90 -30.20
N ILE A 40 -16.85 14.78 -29.49
CA ILE A 40 -15.49 15.22 -29.81
C ILE A 40 -14.56 14.64 -28.76
N THR A 41 -13.52 13.96 -29.21
CA THR A 41 -12.49 13.38 -28.34
C THR A 41 -11.25 14.26 -28.35
N PHE A 42 -10.89 14.81 -27.20
CA PHE A 42 -9.64 15.54 -27.02
C PHE A 42 -8.62 14.67 -26.30
N ARG A 43 -7.41 14.61 -26.85
CA ARG A 43 -6.26 13.98 -26.22
C ARG A 43 -5.25 15.05 -25.82
N GLN A 44 -4.98 15.17 -24.56
CA GLN A 44 -3.86 15.99 -24.08
C GLN A 44 -2.59 15.16 -24.06
N ASN A 45 -1.61 15.58 -24.83
CA ASN A 45 -0.20 15.17 -24.71
C ASN A 45 0.08 13.84 -23.98
N ASN A 46 -0.04 12.72 -24.70
CA ASN A 46 0.49 11.39 -24.33
C ASN A 46 0.06 10.73 -22.99
N THR A 47 -0.95 11.18 -22.30
CA THR A 47 -1.37 10.54 -21.05
C THR A 47 -2.46 9.46 -21.18
N GLY A 48 -3.03 9.30 -22.36
CA GLY A 48 -3.94 8.18 -22.66
C GLY A 48 -5.34 8.23 -22.05
N ASP A 49 -5.63 9.16 -21.16
CA ASP A 49 -6.92 9.26 -20.50
C ASP A 49 -7.95 10.02 -21.35
N GLU A 50 -8.99 9.31 -21.78
CA GLU A 50 -10.13 9.89 -22.47
C GLU A 50 -11.30 10.09 -21.48
N LYS A 51 -11.81 11.31 -21.37
CA LYS A 51 -12.97 11.62 -20.56
C LYS A 51 -14.15 12.05 -21.42
N THR A 52 -15.28 11.37 -21.34
CA THR A 52 -16.50 11.77 -22.04
C THR A 52 -17.36 12.65 -21.14
N VAL A 53 -17.61 13.87 -21.57
CA VAL A 53 -18.51 14.80 -20.88
C VAL A 53 -19.70 15.07 -21.78
N ALA A 54 -20.93 14.80 -21.30
CA ALA A 54 -22.14 15.16 -21.99
C ALA A 54 -22.47 16.63 -21.74
N THR A 55 -22.51 17.44 -22.79
CA THR A 55 -22.82 18.89 -22.70
C THR A 55 -24.32 19.20 -22.56
N GLY A 56 -25.18 18.21 -22.71
CA GLY A 56 -26.63 18.35 -22.45
C GLY A 56 -27.43 19.14 -23.51
N VAL A 57 -26.80 19.56 -24.59
CA VAL A 57 -27.47 20.34 -25.63
C VAL A 57 -27.68 19.49 -26.88
N ASN A 58 -28.94 19.25 -27.23
CA ASN A 58 -29.30 18.63 -28.52
C ASN A 58 -29.50 19.74 -29.56
N ILE A 59 -28.65 19.76 -30.59
CA ILE A 59 -28.93 20.52 -31.78
C ILE A 59 -30.02 19.76 -32.58
N LYS A 60 -31.24 20.22 -32.49
CA LYS A 60 -32.23 19.79 -33.45
C LYS A 60 -31.98 20.50 -34.76
N ALA A 61 -31.77 19.72 -35.83
CA ALA A 61 -31.74 20.26 -37.17
C ALA A 61 -33.07 20.97 -37.45
N THR A 62 -33.06 22.27 -37.45
CA THR A 62 -34.21 23.09 -37.88
C THR A 62 -33.80 23.73 -39.22
N THR A 63 -33.66 22.91 -40.25
CA THR A 63 -33.77 23.40 -41.59
C THR A 63 -35.25 23.66 -41.81
N ASN A 64 -35.65 24.86 -42.12
CA ASN A 64 -37.04 25.23 -42.50
C ASN A 64 -37.49 24.53 -43.81
N ASN A 65 -37.37 23.18 -43.89
CA ASN A 65 -37.55 22.35 -45.06
C ASN A 65 -36.63 22.69 -46.25
N GLU A 66 -35.48 23.24 -46.01
CA GLU A 66 -34.46 23.51 -47.06
C GLU A 66 -33.15 22.75 -46.74
N SER A 67 -32.50 22.21 -47.78
CA SER A 67 -31.21 21.58 -47.70
C SER A 67 -30.14 22.60 -47.34
N GLY A 68 -29.16 22.21 -46.52
CA GLY A 68 -28.10 23.12 -46.07
C GLY A 68 -26.88 22.43 -45.47
N TYR A 69 -25.85 23.21 -45.20
CA TYR A 69 -24.65 22.75 -44.52
C TYR A 69 -24.70 23.11 -43.05
N TYR A 70 -24.34 22.16 -42.20
CA TYR A 70 -23.95 22.40 -40.82
C TYR A 70 -22.43 22.52 -40.83
N VAL A 71 -21.92 23.59 -40.23
CA VAL A 71 -20.49 23.85 -40.13
C VAL A 71 -20.13 23.98 -38.68
N PHE A 72 -19.09 23.26 -38.25
CA PHE A 72 -18.52 23.39 -36.94
C PHE A 72 -17.25 24.24 -37.04
N VAL A 73 -17.16 25.29 -36.23
CA VAL A 73 -15.97 26.14 -36.16
C VAL A 73 -15.40 25.97 -34.74
N TYR A 74 -14.16 25.58 -34.70
CA TYR A 74 -13.39 25.53 -33.45
C TYR A 74 -12.69 26.87 -33.26
N ASP A 75 -12.91 27.48 -32.10
CA ASP A 75 -12.24 28.71 -31.71
C ASP A 75 -11.48 28.45 -30.41
N PHE A 76 -10.16 28.41 -30.51
CA PHE A 76 -9.25 28.29 -29.40
C PHE A 76 -8.51 29.62 -29.19
N PRO A 77 -8.79 30.38 -28.13
CA PRO A 77 -8.23 31.71 -27.94
C PRO A 77 -6.73 31.71 -27.61
N GLY A 78 -6.10 30.54 -27.54
CA GLY A 78 -4.70 30.40 -27.19
C GLY A 78 -4.50 30.18 -25.68
N SER A 79 -3.28 29.85 -25.34
CA SER A 79 -2.81 29.69 -23.95
C SER A 79 -1.33 30.03 -23.85
N ASP A 80 -0.77 29.93 -22.66
CA ASP A 80 0.69 30.04 -22.43
C ASP A 80 1.52 28.94 -23.12
N ARG A 81 0.85 27.89 -23.66
CA ARG A 81 1.49 26.73 -24.29
C ARG A 81 1.10 26.48 -25.74
N ALA A 82 0.11 27.17 -26.26
CA ALA A 82 -0.38 26.99 -27.61
C ALA A 82 -0.92 28.31 -28.16
N GLU A 83 -0.63 28.56 -29.43
CA GLU A 83 -1.13 29.73 -30.14
C GLU A 83 -2.64 29.65 -30.37
N ALA A 84 -3.30 30.79 -30.49
CA ALA A 84 -4.72 30.87 -30.84
C ALA A 84 -4.97 30.22 -32.20
N PHE A 85 -6.04 29.48 -32.31
CA PHE A 85 -6.44 28.79 -33.52
C PHE A 85 -7.95 28.90 -33.73
N LYS A 86 -8.36 29.20 -34.96
CA LYS A 86 -9.76 29.11 -35.37
C LYS A 86 -9.82 28.32 -36.68
N SER A 87 -10.69 27.29 -36.74
CA SER A 87 -10.87 26.52 -37.95
C SER A 87 -11.57 27.35 -39.03
N ASP A 88 -11.24 27.06 -40.30
CA ASP A 88 -11.86 27.73 -41.42
C ASP A 88 -13.33 27.33 -41.59
N TYR A 89 -14.19 28.31 -41.85
CA TYR A 89 -15.63 28.06 -42.05
C TYR A 89 -15.91 27.15 -43.27
N ASN A 90 -15.06 27.16 -44.26
CA ASN A 90 -15.20 26.32 -45.45
C ASN A 90 -14.42 25.00 -45.40
N ASP A 91 -13.91 24.62 -44.23
CA ASP A 91 -13.20 23.35 -44.06
C ASP A 91 -14.10 22.17 -44.47
N PRO A 92 -13.69 21.35 -45.44
CA PRO A 92 -14.48 20.24 -45.93
C PRO A 92 -14.69 19.13 -44.89
N TRP A 93 -13.83 19.06 -43.85
CA TRP A 93 -13.90 18.05 -42.80
C TRP A 93 -14.81 18.46 -41.62
N GLU A 94 -15.07 19.79 -41.49
CA GLU A 94 -15.88 20.37 -40.42
C GLU A 94 -17.30 20.74 -40.88
N ARG A 95 -17.74 20.25 -42.03
CA ARG A 95 -19.08 20.52 -42.55
C ARG A 95 -19.84 19.27 -42.90
N SER A 96 -21.11 19.25 -42.58
CA SER A 96 -22.07 18.20 -42.95
C SER A 96 -23.18 18.78 -43.79
N PHE A 97 -23.39 18.22 -44.96
CA PHE A 97 -24.54 18.57 -45.77
C PHE A 97 -25.76 17.80 -45.31
N VAL A 98 -26.85 18.52 -45.04
CA VAL A 98 -28.16 17.94 -44.74
C VAL A 98 -29.06 18.23 -45.93
N GLU A 99 -29.42 17.18 -46.63
CA GLU A 99 -30.43 17.25 -47.66
C GLU A 99 -31.82 17.06 -47.05
N VAL A 100 -32.72 18.01 -47.30
CA VAL A 100 -34.13 17.79 -47.02
C VAL A 100 -34.67 16.89 -48.11
N SER A 101 -34.65 15.63 -47.84
CA SER A 101 -35.43 14.67 -48.58
C SER A 101 -36.90 14.81 -48.11
N PRO A 102 -37.89 14.85 -49.00
CA PRO A 102 -39.28 14.86 -48.62
C PRO A 102 -39.73 13.50 -48.04
N THR A 103 -38.82 12.77 -47.42
CA THR A 103 -39.08 11.51 -46.79
C THR A 103 -39.66 11.76 -45.38
N THR A 104 -40.87 11.40 -45.18
CA THR A 104 -41.55 11.36 -43.88
C THR A 104 -41.18 10.10 -43.08
N ALA A 105 -40.03 9.51 -43.37
CA ALA A 105 -39.62 8.27 -42.71
C ALA A 105 -39.36 8.50 -41.23
N THR A 106 -39.94 7.67 -40.38
CA THR A 106 -39.63 7.60 -38.96
C THR A 106 -39.09 6.23 -38.62
N LEU A 107 -38.29 6.16 -37.57
CA LEU A 107 -37.74 4.94 -37.05
C LEU A 107 -38.03 4.89 -35.54
N THR A 108 -38.61 3.79 -35.10
CA THR A 108 -38.60 3.35 -33.69
C THR A 108 -38.04 1.93 -33.65
N SER A 109 -37.59 1.46 -32.55
CA SER A 109 -37.22 0.06 -32.40
C SER A 109 -37.63 -0.53 -31.07
N ASP A 110 -37.72 -1.85 -31.02
CA ASP A 110 -38.10 -2.61 -29.85
C ASP A 110 -37.25 -3.87 -29.75
N VAL A 111 -36.68 -4.10 -28.58
CA VAL A 111 -35.90 -5.32 -28.31
C VAL A 111 -36.82 -6.56 -28.31
N SER A 112 -36.35 -7.66 -28.88
CA SER A 112 -37.11 -8.92 -28.94
C SER A 112 -37.48 -9.46 -27.56
N LYS A 113 -36.67 -9.14 -26.54
CA LYS A 113 -36.86 -9.53 -25.15
C LYS A 113 -36.34 -8.44 -24.24
N PRO A 114 -37.16 -7.87 -23.36
CA PRO A 114 -36.71 -6.89 -22.37
C PRO A 114 -35.82 -7.52 -21.29
N THR A 115 -35.89 -8.85 -21.13
CA THR A 115 -35.06 -9.61 -20.17
C THR A 115 -34.66 -10.94 -20.79
N VAL A 116 -33.37 -11.28 -20.66
CA VAL A 116 -32.80 -12.56 -21.11
C VAL A 116 -31.89 -13.13 -20.04
N MET A 117 -31.62 -14.43 -20.11
CA MET A 117 -30.58 -15.07 -19.30
C MET A 117 -29.21 -14.90 -19.95
N ARG A 118 -28.15 -14.95 -19.16
CA ARG A 118 -26.75 -14.97 -19.62
C ARG A 118 -26.56 -15.94 -20.78
N ASN A 119 -25.95 -15.48 -21.87
CA ASN A 119 -25.72 -16.23 -23.12
C ASN A 119 -26.97 -16.61 -23.90
N GLU A 120 -28.16 -16.21 -23.48
CA GLU A 120 -29.40 -16.34 -24.28
C GLU A 120 -29.34 -15.37 -25.46
N ARG A 121 -29.85 -15.80 -26.62
CA ARG A 121 -29.91 -14.97 -27.83
C ARG A 121 -31.09 -14.01 -27.82
N PHE A 122 -30.85 -12.79 -28.27
CA PHE A 122 -31.82 -11.73 -28.44
C PHE A 122 -31.42 -10.81 -29.61
N PHE A 123 -32.34 -9.99 -30.06
CA PHE A 123 -32.14 -9.08 -31.17
C PHE A 123 -33.01 -7.83 -30.98
N ASP A 124 -32.77 -6.83 -31.82
CA ASP A 124 -33.58 -5.63 -31.93
C ASP A 124 -34.32 -5.57 -33.24
N THR A 125 -35.50 -4.94 -33.26
CA THR A 125 -36.33 -4.76 -34.46
C THR A 125 -36.63 -3.29 -34.65
N ALA A 126 -36.16 -2.75 -35.76
CA ALA A 126 -36.47 -1.39 -36.18
C ALA A 126 -37.76 -1.35 -36.97
N HIS A 127 -38.73 -0.53 -36.51
CA HIS A 127 -40.01 -0.29 -37.15
C HIS A 127 -39.95 1.00 -37.96
N ILE A 128 -40.09 0.89 -39.26
CA ILE A 128 -39.94 2.02 -40.16
C ILE A 128 -41.32 2.37 -40.75
N THR A 129 -41.73 3.63 -40.60
CA THR A 129 -42.92 4.17 -41.22
C THR A 129 -42.54 5.29 -42.20
N GLY A 130 -43.44 5.57 -43.13
CA GLY A 130 -43.19 6.53 -44.19
C GLY A 130 -42.53 5.92 -45.44
N THR A 131 -42.03 6.75 -46.33
CA THR A 131 -41.43 6.32 -47.57
C THR A 131 -39.92 6.45 -47.47
N VAL A 132 -39.22 5.36 -47.76
CA VAL A 132 -37.74 5.36 -47.82
C VAL A 132 -37.25 5.16 -49.27
N PRO A 133 -36.13 5.77 -49.68
CA PRO A 133 -35.54 5.55 -50.99
C PRO A 133 -35.12 4.10 -51.20
N ARG A 134 -35.20 3.62 -52.44
CA ARG A 134 -34.70 2.28 -52.76
C ARG A 134 -33.20 2.18 -52.46
N GLY A 135 -32.77 1.10 -51.82
CA GLY A 135 -31.38 0.89 -51.44
C GLY A 135 -31.03 1.50 -50.06
N SER A 136 -32.05 2.02 -49.33
CA SER A 136 -31.89 2.39 -47.90
C SER A 136 -31.55 1.18 -47.05
N TYR A 137 -30.97 1.42 -45.90
CA TYR A 137 -30.55 0.39 -44.96
C TYR A 137 -30.63 0.89 -43.51
N VAL A 138 -30.73 -0.04 -42.59
CA VAL A 138 -30.63 0.23 -41.15
C VAL A 138 -29.26 -0.24 -40.64
N THR A 139 -28.69 0.52 -39.75
CA THR A 139 -27.52 0.05 -38.95
C THR A 139 -27.94 -0.14 -37.51
N PHE A 140 -27.52 -1.23 -36.91
CA PHE A 140 -27.71 -1.54 -35.52
C PHE A 140 -26.39 -1.50 -34.76
N THR A 141 -26.37 -0.82 -33.63
CA THR A 141 -25.28 -0.86 -32.68
C THR A 141 -25.80 -1.35 -31.33
N ALA A 142 -25.23 -2.40 -30.79
CA ALA A 142 -25.56 -2.91 -29.46
C ALA A 142 -24.32 -2.77 -28.57
N TYR A 143 -24.46 -2.08 -27.47
CA TYR A 143 -23.43 -1.90 -26.45
C TYR A 143 -23.57 -3.00 -25.40
N ASP A 144 -22.44 -3.63 -25.05
CA ASP A 144 -22.42 -4.75 -24.10
C ASP A 144 -22.97 -4.35 -22.73
N ALA A 145 -23.33 -5.35 -21.95
CA ALA A 145 -24.05 -5.19 -20.69
C ALA A 145 -23.30 -4.32 -19.67
N VAL A 146 -24.00 -3.33 -19.12
CA VAL A 146 -23.51 -2.46 -18.04
C VAL A 146 -24.53 -2.36 -16.92
N SER A 147 -24.07 -2.08 -15.70
CA SER A 147 -24.93 -1.72 -14.59
C SER A 147 -25.25 -0.22 -14.65
N GLY A 148 -26.52 0.16 -14.83
CA GLY A 148 -26.95 1.56 -14.81
C GLY A 148 -27.23 2.14 -16.19
N SER A 149 -26.85 3.40 -16.42
CA SER A 149 -27.16 4.15 -17.65
C SER A 149 -26.32 3.70 -18.85
N PRO A 150 -26.77 4.00 -20.10
CA PRO A 150 -26.00 3.65 -21.30
C PRO A 150 -24.58 4.21 -21.27
N ASP A 151 -23.60 3.35 -21.56
CA ASP A 151 -22.19 3.72 -21.73
C ASP A 151 -21.70 3.31 -23.13
N MET A 152 -21.32 4.29 -23.94
CA MET A 152 -20.81 4.04 -25.30
C MET A 152 -19.32 3.64 -25.35
N ASN A 153 -18.63 3.64 -24.20
CA ASN A 153 -17.21 3.26 -24.13
C ASN A 153 -17.02 1.75 -23.85
N VAL A 154 -18.09 1.03 -23.58
CA VAL A 154 -18.03 -0.43 -23.43
C VAL A 154 -17.85 -1.12 -24.77
N ASN A 155 -17.48 -2.39 -24.73
CA ASN A 155 -17.42 -3.23 -25.92
C ASN A 155 -18.75 -3.22 -26.66
N LYS A 156 -18.71 -3.30 -27.97
CA LYS A 156 -19.90 -3.42 -28.80
C LYS A 156 -20.12 -4.87 -29.17
N LEU A 157 -21.33 -5.34 -28.96
CA LEU A 157 -21.80 -6.65 -29.43
C LEU A 157 -22.14 -6.61 -30.93
N LEU A 158 -22.63 -5.46 -31.38
CA LEU A 158 -22.76 -5.08 -32.80
C LEU A 158 -22.21 -3.65 -32.97
N ASP A 159 -21.47 -3.41 -34.03
CA ASP A 159 -20.95 -2.07 -34.35
C ASP A 159 -21.39 -1.62 -35.74
N ASN A 160 -22.43 -0.80 -35.79
CA ASN A 160 -23.01 -0.30 -37.03
C ASN A 160 -23.32 -1.42 -38.04
N GLU A 161 -23.79 -2.55 -37.54
CA GLU A 161 -24.13 -3.71 -38.37
C GLU A 161 -25.25 -3.36 -39.36
N ARG A 162 -24.95 -3.47 -40.65
CA ARG A 162 -25.82 -3.02 -41.71
C ARG A 162 -26.79 -4.11 -42.15
N VAL A 163 -28.09 -3.77 -42.15
CA VAL A 163 -29.15 -4.59 -42.70
C VAL A 163 -29.82 -3.83 -43.84
N ASN A 164 -29.77 -4.38 -45.05
CA ASN A 164 -30.35 -3.75 -46.23
C ASN A 164 -31.87 -3.91 -46.23
N ILE A 165 -32.56 -2.85 -46.61
CA ILE A 165 -34.03 -2.86 -46.77
C ILE A 165 -34.36 -3.41 -48.15
N THR A 166 -35.12 -4.48 -48.19
CA THR A 166 -35.55 -5.16 -49.42
C THR A 166 -36.92 -4.69 -49.94
N ASP A 167 -37.77 -4.16 -49.05
CA ASP A 167 -39.10 -3.69 -49.37
C ASP A 167 -39.28 -2.23 -48.93
N ALA A 168 -39.53 -1.33 -49.86
CA ALA A 168 -39.47 0.10 -49.64
C ALA A 168 -40.82 0.86 -49.69
N GLY A 169 -41.95 0.15 -49.62
CA GLY A 169 -43.23 0.78 -50.02
C GLY A 169 -44.34 0.87 -48.94
N LYS A 170 -44.15 0.35 -47.73
CA LYS A 170 -45.14 0.35 -46.61
C LYS A 170 -44.41 0.33 -45.27
N PRO A 171 -45.07 0.59 -44.12
CA PRO A 171 -44.49 0.30 -42.84
C PRO A 171 -43.95 -1.13 -42.79
N PHE A 172 -42.71 -1.31 -42.39
CA PHE A 172 -42.00 -2.61 -42.37
C PHE A 172 -41.00 -2.66 -41.24
N ASP A 173 -40.65 -3.87 -40.88
CA ASP A 173 -39.70 -4.16 -39.80
C ASP A 173 -38.36 -4.60 -40.39
N VAL A 174 -37.29 -4.15 -39.77
CA VAL A 174 -35.92 -4.60 -40.05
C VAL A 174 -35.34 -5.16 -38.78
N ARG A 175 -34.95 -6.43 -38.83
CA ARG A 175 -34.39 -7.13 -37.68
C ARG A 175 -32.85 -7.09 -37.71
N SER A 176 -32.22 -6.84 -36.53
CA SER A 176 -30.79 -7.00 -36.35
C SER A 176 -30.37 -8.49 -36.38
N PRO A 177 -29.09 -8.80 -36.54
CA PRO A 177 -28.56 -10.11 -36.19
C PRO A 177 -28.81 -10.45 -34.72
N ASP A 178 -28.86 -11.77 -34.43
CA ASP A 178 -28.93 -12.26 -33.04
C ASP A 178 -27.58 -12.02 -32.33
N ILE A 179 -27.68 -11.52 -31.12
CA ILE A 179 -26.52 -11.38 -30.20
C ILE A 179 -26.76 -12.15 -28.91
N SER A 180 -25.71 -12.36 -28.17
CA SER A 180 -25.72 -12.84 -26.78
C SER A 180 -24.48 -12.29 -26.06
N THR A 181 -24.51 -12.21 -24.74
CA THR A 181 -23.35 -11.79 -23.93
C THR A 181 -23.22 -12.63 -22.67
N PRO A 182 -21.99 -12.91 -22.20
CA PRO A 182 -21.75 -13.49 -20.88
C PRO A 182 -21.86 -12.46 -19.75
N ASN A 183 -21.90 -11.16 -20.07
CA ASN A 183 -21.91 -10.08 -19.09
C ASN A 183 -23.33 -9.79 -18.60
N LEU A 184 -23.46 -9.51 -17.29
CA LEU A 184 -24.74 -9.18 -16.66
C LEU A 184 -25.00 -7.67 -16.67
N GLY A 185 -26.26 -7.26 -16.78
CA GLY A 185 -26.65 -5.85 -16.79
C GLY A 185 -27.49 -5.49 -18.01
N ASN A 186 -27.50 -4.21 -18.35
CA ASN A 186 -28.32 -3.67 -19.42
C ASN A 186 -27.52 -3.53 -20.72
N VAL A 187 -27.99 -4.21 -21.76
CA VAL A 187 -27.52 -4.03 -23.15
C VAL A 187 -28.40 -2.94 -23.77
N TYR A 188 -27.75 -1.92 -24.29
CA TYR A 188 -28.40 -0.77 -24.92
C TYR A 188 -28.23 -0.81 -26.42
N TRP A 189 -29.34 -0.56 -27.12
CA TRP A 189 -29.39 -0.59 -28.57
C TRP A 189 -29.52 0.81 -29.16
N GLN A 190 -29.03 0.95 -30.39
CA GLN A 190 -29.24 2.11 -31.24
C GLN A 190 -29.50 1.64 -32.66
N ALA A 191 -30.59 2.09 -33.27
CA ALA A 191 -30.92 1.86 -34.66
C ALA A 191 -30.86 3.17 -35.44
N ARG A 192 -30.30 3.14 -36.66
CA ARG A 192 -30.22 4.29 -37.55
C ARG A 192 -30.59 3.90 -38.97
N LEU A 193 -31.47 4.69 -39.58
CA LEU A 193 -31.95 4.51 -40.96
C LEU A 193 -31.15 5.43 -41.87
N TYR A 194 -30.59 4.88 -42.95
CA TYR A 194 -29.84 5.62 -43.96
C TYR A 194 -30.43 5.42 -45.35
N ASN A 195 -30.32 6.43 -46.20
CA ASN A 195 -30.58 6.27 -47.61
C ASN A 195 -29.41 5.54 -48.31
N ASN A 196 -29.56 5.29 -49.62
CA ASN A 196 -28.55 4.64 -50.44
C ASN A 196 -27.26 5.48 -50.64
N LEU A 197 -27.26 6.77 -50.30
CA LEU A 197 -26.15 7.67 -50.32
C LEU A 197 -25.40 7.76 -48.96
N GLY A 198 -25.88 7.06 -47.96
CA GLY A 198 -25.32 7.08 -46.62
C GLY A 198 -25.77 8.27 -45.75
N GLN A 199 -26.78 8.99 -46.17
CA GLN A 199 -27.36 10.07 -45.36
C GLN A 199 -28.35 9.49 -44.35
N GLU A 200 -28.24 9.90 -43.06
CA GLU A 200 -29.17 9.48 -42.02
C GLU A 200 -30.56 10.12 -42.22
N LEU A 201 -31.56 9.29 -42.28
CA LEU A 201 -32.96 9.70 -42.44
C LEU A 201 -33.70 9.76 -41.11
N ALA A 202 -33.42 8.83 -40.22
CA ALA A 202 -34.02 8.75 -38.89
C ALA A 202 -33.14 7.90 -37.96
N SER A 203 -33.24 8.12 -36.66
CA SER A 203 -32.55 7.31 -35.66
C SER A 203 -33.38 7.13 -34.40
N HIS A 204 -33.23 5.97 -33.76
CA HIS A 204 -33.72 5.68 -32.44
C HIS A 204 -32.58 5.63 -31.45
N MET A 205 -32.67 6.46 -30.42
CA MET A 205 -31.52 6.79 -29.53
C MET A 205 -31.41 5.81 -28.36
N LEU A 206 -30.19 5.72 -27.83
CA LEU A 206 -29.86 4.90 -26.65
C LEU A 206 -30.67 5.30 -25.41
N GLY A 207 -30.97 4.32 -24.57
CA GLY A 207 -31.52 4.53 -23.23
C GLY A 207 -33.03 4.79 -23.18
N ILE A 208 -33.75 4.53 -24.27
CA ILE A 208 -35.20 4.51 -24.30
C ILE A 208 -35.68 3.18 -23.73
N GLU A 209 -36.80 3.15 -23.05
CA GLU A 209 -37.31 2.00 -22.29
C GLU A 209 -37.35 0.70 -23.12
N ASN A 210 -37.86 0.78 -24.36
CA ASN A 210 -37.98 -0.37 -25.26
C ASN A 210 -36.67 -0.78 -25.96
N GLU A 211 -35.57 -0.03 -25.77
CA GLU A 211 -34.27 -0.25 -26.38
C GLU A 211 -33.25 -0.87 -25.42
N THR A 212 -33.75 -1.45 -24.34
CA THR A 212 -32.90 -2.00 -23.32
C THR A 212 -33.25 -3.46 -23.06
N THR A 213 -32.25 -4.34 -23.21
CA THR A 213 -32.37 -5.74 -22.78
C THR A 213 -31.57 -5.94 -21.51
N THR A 214 -32.24 -6.35 -20.43
CA THR A 214 -31.55 -6.70 -19.18
C THR A 214 -31.11 -8.17 -19.22
N VAL A 215 -29.82 -8.40 -19.14
CA VAL A 215 -29.19 -9.73 -19.07
C VAL A 215 -29.09 -10.16 -17.62
N LEU A 216 -29.82 -11.19 -17.25
CA LEU A 216 -29.84 -11.77 -15.91
C LEU A 216 -29.02 -13.05 -15.84
N GLY A 217 -28.52 -13.35 -14.66
CA GLY A 217 -27.80 -14.57 -14.37
C GLY A 217 -27.33 -14.60 -12.93
N ASN A 218 -26.85 -15.74 -12.49
CA ASN A 218 -26.19 -15.82 -11.20
C ASN A 218 -24.81 -15.23 -11.32
N ASP A 219 -24.41 -14.49 -10.30
CA ASP A 219 -23.05 -13.95 -10.12
C ASP A 219 -22.60 -14.21 -8.69
N VAL A 220 -21.31 -14.31 -8.48
CA VAL A 220 -20.72 -14.48 -7.17
C VAL A 220 -19.49 -13.60 -7.03
N LYS A 221 -19.46 -12.85 -5.95
CA LYS A 221 -18.30 -12.08 -5.49
C LYS A 221 -17.91 -12.60 -4.13
N THR A 222 -16.66 -12.55 -3.80
CA THR A 222 -16.20 -12.98 -2.48
C THR A 222 -15.50 -11.86 -1.73
N LYS A 223 -15.44 -12.01 -0.43
CA LYS A 223 -14.73 -11.11 0.46
C LYS A 223 -14.20 -11.90 1.66
N THR A 224 -12.90 -11.85 1.84
CA THR A 224 -12.27 -12.49 2.98
C THR A 224 -12.60 -11.81 4.31
N SER A 225 -12.75 -12.58 5.36
CA SER A 225 -12.99 -12.09 6.73
C SER A 225 -11.83 -11.24 7.27
N SER A 226 -10.63 -11.40 6.69
CA SER A 226 -9.44 -10.62 7.02
C SER A 226 -8.53 -10.50 5.79
N ALA A 227 -7.99 -9.31 5.55
CA ALA A 227 -7.03 -9.09 4.46
C ALA A 227 -5.63 -9.65 4.76
N ALA A 228 -5.32 -9.86 6.05
CA ALA A 228 -4.05 -10.41 6.49
C ALA A 228 -4.24 -11.18 7.80
N VAL A 229 -3.51 -12.27 7.96
CA VAL A 229 -3.54 -13.11 9.16
C VAL A 229 -2.13 -13.56 9.52
N TYR A 230 -1.91 -13.83 10.80
CA TYR A 230 -0.71 -14.53 11.25
C TYR A 230 -0.90 -16.06 11.15
N PRO A 231 0.17 -16.85 11.03
CA PRO A 231 0.08 -18.29 11.05
C PRO A 231 -0.71 -18.82 12.24
N GLY A 232 -1.68 -19.70 11.97
CA GLY A 232 -2.54 -20.28 12.99
C GLY A 232 -3.80 -19.48 13.32
N GLN A 233 -3.95 -18.22 12.85
CA GLN A 233 -5.23 -17.52 12.94
C GLN A 233 -6.25 -18.16 12.00
N LYS A 234 -7.50 -18.18 12.48
CA LYS A 234 -8.64 -18.63 11.68
C LYS A 234 -9.15 -17.49 10.81
N PHE A 235 -9.48 -17.81 9.59
CA PHE A 235 -10.12 -16.92 8.64
C PHE A 235 -11.01 -17.71 7.69
N HIS A 236 -11.94 -17.00 7.04
CA HIS A 236 -12.87 -17.58 6.08
C HIS A 236 -13.10 -16.60 4.93
N ASP A 237 -13.76 -17.08 3.91
CA ASP A 237 -14.24 -16.28 2.80
C ASP A 237 -15.78 -16.24 2.80
N THR A 238 -16.36 -15.12 2.41
CA THR A 238 -17.81 -14.94 2.29
C THR A 238 -18.15 -14.75 0.84
N ALA A 239 -18.92 -15.65 0.26
CA ALA A 239 -19.47 -15.53 -1.09
C ALA A 239 -20.80 -14.76 -1.04
N THR A 240 -20.85 -13.61 -1.70
CA THR A 240 -22.09 -12.84 -1.95
C THR A 240 -22.65 -13.22 -3.31
N ILE A 241 -23.74 -13.94 -3.31
CA ILE A 241 -24.39 -14.47 -4.52
C ILE A 241 -25.52 -13.55 -4.92
N THR A 242 -25.51 -13.06 -6.16
CA THR A 242 -26.66 -12.39 -6.76
C THR A 242 -27.31 -13.29 -7.81
N GLY A 243 -28.61 -13.18 -7.97
CA GLY A 243 -29.37 -14.02 -8.88
C GLY A 243 -30.37 -14.93 -8.16
N LYS A 244 -31.23 -15.53 -8.93
CA LYS A 244 -32.27 -16.45 -8.41
C LYS A 244 -31.70 -17.87 -8.34
N LEU A 245 -31.87 -18.50 -7.18
CA LEU A 245 -31.44 -19.86 -6.93
C LEU A 245 -32.63 -20.81 -6.78
N ASP A 246 -32.46 -22.04 -7.25
CA ASP A 246 -33.40 -23.12 -7.02
C ASP A 246 -33.06 -23.95 -5.80
N GLN A 247 -34.06 -24.63 -5.22
CA GLN A 247 -33.87 -25.47 -4.03
C GLN A 247 -32.77 -26.53 -4.26
N GLY A 248 -31.87 -26.65 -3.26
CA GLY A 248 -30.75 -27.56 -3.34
C GLY A 248 -29.47 -26.96 -3.92
N ALA A 249 -29.49 -25.68 -4.31
CA ALA A 249 -28.27 -24.96 -4.69
C ALA A 249 -27.27 -24.91 -3.54
N TYR A 250 -25.98 -24.89 -3.86
CA TYR A 250 -24.89 -24.89 -2.90
C TYR A 250 -23.66 -24.13 -3.42
N VAL A 251 -22.75 -23.79 -2.53
CA VAL A 251 -21.46 -23.20 -2.86
C VAL A 251 -20.35 -24.18 -2.55
N THR A 252 -19.35 -24.23 -3.41
CA THR A 252 -18.06 -24.87 -3.08
C THR A 252 -16.99 -23.81 -2.96
N PHE A 253 -16.13 -23.95 -1.95
CA PHE A 253 -15.01 -23.08 -1.71
C PHE A 253 -13.69 -23.84 -1.87
N ASP A 254 -12.77 -23.24 -2.59
CA ASP A 254 -11.38 -23.64 -2.68
C ASP A 254 -10.49 -22.53 -2.13
N ALA A 255 -9.44 -22.90 -1.38
CA ALA A 255 -8.40 -21.97 -0.95
C ALA A 255 -7.03 -22.49 -1.38
N TYR A 256 -6.28 -21.71 -2.12
CA TYR A 256 -5.00 -22.05 -2.73
C TYR A 256 -3.85 -21.32 -2.07
N GLY A 257 -2.70 -21.96 -2.00
CA GLY A 257 -1.47 -21.36 -1.51
C GLY A 257 -0.87 -22.07 -0.29
N PRO A 258 0.03 -21.41 0.46
CA PRO A 258 0.49 -20.03 0.25
C PRO A 258 1.41 -19.85 -0.97
N ALA A 259 1.32 -18.69 -1.62
CA ALA A 259 2.19 -18.30 -2.73
C ALA A 259 2.26 -16.78 -2.89
N ALA A 260 3.35 -16.25 -3.45
CA ALA A 260 3.49 -14.82 -3.70
C ALA A 260 2.49 -14.30 -4.75
N VAL A 261 2.17 -15.11 -5.77
CA VAL A 261 1.24 -14.80 -6.86
C VAL A 261 0.41 -16.03 -7.17
N TYR A 262 -0.88 -15.84 -7.49
CA TYR A 262 -1.72 -16.95 -7.95
C TYR A 262 -1.20 -17.51 -9.29
N ARG A 263 -1.21 -18.83 -9.39
CA ARG A 263 -0.94 -19.59 -10.62
C ARG A 263 -1.66 -20.93 -10.55
N ASP A 264 -1.99 -21.47 -11.69
CA ASP A 264 -2.58 -22.80 -11.76
C ASP A 264 -1.68 -23.87 -11.15
N GLY A 265 -2.29 -24.83 -10.46
CA GLY A 265 -1.58 -25.94 -9.82
C GLY A 265 -1.00 -25.62 -8.44
N LEU A 266 -1.35 -24.48 -7.82
CA LEU A 266 -1.03 -24.25 -6.42
C LEU A 266 -1.67 -25.32 -5.52
N PRO A 267 -1.01 -25.71 -4.42
CA PRO A 267 -1.60 -26.63 -3.46
C PRO A 267 -2.87 -26.01 -2.86
N LYS A 268 -3.87 -26.83 -2.63
CA LYS A 268 -5.09 -26.44 -1.95
C LYS A 268 -4.95 -26.67 -0.44
N ILE A 269 -5.30 -25.68 0.35
CA ILE A 269 -5.46 -25.78 1.81
C ILE A 269 -6.92 -26.03 2.20
N LEU A 270 -7.84 -25.68 1.30
CA LEU A 270 -9.25 -26.08 1.33
C LEU A 270 -9.60 -26.57 -0.06
N ASP A 271 -10.16 -27.76 -0.18
CA ASP A 271 -10.49 -28.38 -1.46
C ASP A 271 -11.97 -28.70 -1.54
N ASN A 272 -12.66 -28.02 -2.47
CA ASN A 272 -14.05 -28.28 -2.82
C ASN A 272 -15.00 -28.37 -1.61
N ALA A 273 -14.80 -27.46 -0.64
CA ALA A 273 -15.58 -27.46 0.60
C ALA A 273 -17.01 -27.00 0.32
N ARG A 274 -17.95 -27.95 0.35
CA ARG A 274 -19.35 -27.72 0.04
C ARG A 274 -20.09 -27.10 1.22
N VAL A 275 -20.79 -25.98 0.96
CA VAL A 275 -21.71 -25.32 1.88
C VAL A 275 -23.09 -25.28 1.25
N ASN A 276 -24.06 -25.95 1.86
CA ASN A 276 -25.44 -25.93 1.38
C ASN A 276 -26.10 -24.61 1.76
N ILE A 277 -26.79 -24.00 0.81
CA ILE A 277 -27.53 -22.76 1.05
C ILE A 277 -28.87 -23.11 1.74
N PRO A 278 -29.20 -22.51 2.89
CA PRO A 278 -30.46 -22.75 3.57
C PRO A 278 -31.68 -22.44 2.70
N ALA A 279 -32.71 -23.28 2.83
CA ALA A 279 -33.92 -23.20 2.00
C ALA A 279 -34.65 -21.85 2.10
N ASP A 280 -34.64 -21.22 3.27
CA ASP A 280 -35.21 -19.89 3.50
C ASP A 280 -34.41 -18.79 2.79
N LYS A 281 -33.09 -18.89 2.76
CA LYS A 281 -32.23 -17.98 1.99
C LYS A 281 -32.48 -18.15 0.50
N ILE A 282 -32.59 -19.37 0.00
CA ILE A 282 -32.92 -19.65 -1.41
C ILE A 282 -34.28 -19.06 -1.79
N ALA A 283 -35.28 -19.23 -0.94
CA ALA A 283 -36.64 -18.71 -1.20
C ALA A 283 -36.66 -17.17 -1.33
N ASN A 284 -35.73 -16.48 -0.68
CA ASN A 284 -35.58 -15.02 -0.73
C ASN A 284 -34.53 -14.54 -1.76
N SER A 285 -33.91 -15.45 -2.53
CA SER A 285 -32.92 -15.08 -3.55
C SER A 285 -33.61 -14.32 -4.71
N GLN A 286 -32.97 -13.23 -5.14
CA GLN A 286 -33.47 -12.37 -6.22
C GLN A 286 -32.31 -11.90 -7.10
N TRP A 287 -32.62 -11.44 -8.30
CA TRP A 287 -31.62 -11.04 -9.30
C TRP A 287 -30.74 -9.86 -8.87
N ASN A 288 -31.21 -9.01 -7.98
CA ASN A 288 -30.56 -7.76 -7.56
C ASN A 288 -30.20 -7.70 -6.08
N THR A 289 -30.40 -8.77 -5.34
CA THR A 289 -30.14 -8.82 -3.90
C THR A 289 -29.04 -9.85 -3.62
N GLY A 290 -27.96 -9.42 -2.95
CA GLY A 290 -26.88 -10.29 -2.52
C GLY A 290 -27.31 -11.24 -1.40
N LEU A 291 -26.86 -12.49 -1.46
CA LEU A 291 -27.04 -13.51 -0.45
C LEU A 291 -25.67 -14.01 -0.01
N ASP A 292 -25.37 -13.86 1.26
CA ASP A 292 -24.05 -14.22 1.81
C ASP A 292 -24.01 -15.67 2.30
N VAL A 293 -22.94 -16.36 1.91
CA VAL A 293 -22.61 -17.73 2.33
C VAL A 293 -21.13 -17.78 2.73
N ASP A 294 -20.87 -18.16 3.97
CA ASP A 294 -19.52 -18.27 4.50
C ASP A 294 -18.90 -19.64 4.21
N SER A 295 -17.63 -19.65 3.88
CA SER A 295 -16.82 -20.88 3.83
C SER A 295 -16.59 -21.43 5.24
N PRO A 296 -16.17 -22.69 5.38
CA PRO A 296 -15.56 -23.17 6.62
C PRO A 296 -14.35 -22.29 7.00
N GLU A 297 -14.15 -22.11 8.31
CA GLU A 297 -12.92 -21.49 8.81
C GLU A 297 -11.71 -22.38 8.53
N ILE A 298 -10.64 -21.76 8.06
CA ILE A 298 -9.33 -22.41 7.87
C ILE A 298 -8.25 -21.67 8.64
N THR A 299 -7.12 -22.33 8.82
CA THR A 299 -5.85 -21.74 9.24
C THR A 299 -4.82 -22.00 8.17
N ALA A 300 -3.84 -21.12 8.06
CA ALA A 300 -2.73 -21.30 7.14
C ALA A 300 -1.39 -21.06 7.83
N SER A 301 -0.33 -21.66 7.29
CA SER A 301 1.06 -21.49 7.71
C SER A 301 1.95 -21.32 6.47
N GLY A 302 3.14 -20.75 6.67
CA GLY A 302 4.09 -20.48 5.59
C GLY A 302 4.10 -19.01 5.19
N GLU A 303 4.62 -18.72 4.00
CA GLU A 303 4.83 -17.36 3.51
C GLU A 303 4.08 -17.12 2.21
N GLY A 304 3.47 -15.94 2.06
CA GLY A 304 2.79 -15.54 0.84
C GLY A 304 1.31 -15.24 1.06
N ASN A 305 0.52 -15.44 0.03
CA ASN A 305 -0.90 -15.13 0.02
C ASN A 305 -1.74 -16.41 -0.16
N ILE A 306 -2.93 -16.40 0.40
CA ILE A 306 -3.96 -17.39 0.18
C ILE A 306 -5.00 -16.80 -0.78
N TYR A 307 -5.39 -17.56 -1.77
CA TYR A 307 -6.30 -17.18 -2.84
C TYR A 307 -7.56 -18.02 -2.77
N TRP A 308 -8.72 -17.37 -2.75
CA TRP A 308 -10.00 -18.02 -2.66
C TRP A 308 -10.70 -18.12 -4.02
N VAL A 309 -11.46 -19.17 -4.20
CA VAL A 309 -12.40 -19.37 -5.31
C VAL A 309 -13.69 -19.91 -4.75
N ALA A 310 -14.80 -19.25 -5.05
CA ALA A 310 -16.13 -19.73 -4.74
C ALA A 310 -16.87 -20.06 -6.02
N THR A 311 -17.52 -21.22 -6.06
CA THR A 311 -18.35 -21.67 -7.18
C THR A 311 -19.74 -22.00 -6.68
N VAL A 312 -20.73 -21.37 -7.29
CA VAL A 312 -22.16 -21.60 -7.02
C VAL A 312 -22.67 -22.70 -7.96
N HIS A 313 -23.34 -23.68 -7.40
CA HIS A 313 -23.88 -24.83 -8.12
C HIS A 313 -25.39 -24.93 -7.96
N ALA A 314 -26.05 -25.40 -9.02
CA ALA A 314 -27.41 -25.90 -8.91
C ALA A 314 -27.47 -27.24 -8.17
N ALA A 315 -28.65 -27.72 -7.83
CA ALA A 315 -28.85 -28.99 -7.13
C ALA A 315 -28.29 -30.22 -7.89
N ASP A 316 -28.26 -30.16 -9.21
CA ASP A 316 -27.72 -31.22 -10.09
C ASP A 316 -26.19 -31.16 -10.26
N GLY A 317 -25.54 -30.18 -9.66
CA GLY A 317 -24.09 -29.94 -9.74
C GLY A 317 -23.65 -29.07 -10.91
N SER A 318 -24.56 -28.59 -11.76
CA SER A 318 -24.20 -27.64 -12.81
C SER A 318 -23.73 -26.31 -12.21
N VAL A 319 -22.71 -25.69 -12.82
CA VAL A 319 -22.13 -24.42 -12.38
C VAL A 319 -23.04 -23.26 -12.80
N LEU A 320 -23.47 -22.46 -11.84
CA LEU A 320 -24.25 -21.25 -12.03
C LEU A 320 -23.39 -19.98 -12.13
N ALA A 321 -22.36 -19.89 -11.29
CA ALA A 321 -21.38 -18.80 -11.27
C ALA A 321 -20.08 -19.25 -10.61
N THR A 322 -18.97 -18.69 -11.03
CA THR A 322 -17.65 -18.92 -10.41
C THR A 322 -16.95 -17.58 -10.25
N HIS A 323 -16.32 -17.41 -9.10
CA HIS A 323 -15.44 -16.28 -8.81
C HIS A 323 -14.01 -16.58 -9.27
N GLU A 324 -13.39 -15.62 -9.94
CA GLU A 324 -11.99 -15.75 -10.41
C GLU A 324 -10.99 -15.50 -9.26
N PRO A 325 -9.92 -16.29 -9.13
CA PRO A 325 -8.92 -16.12 -8.07
C PRO A 325 -8.00 -14.91 -8.32
N GLY A 326 -7.42 -14.38 -7.23
CA GLY A 326 -6.37 -13.36 -7.31
C GLY A 326 -6.83 -11.92 -7.43
N ILE A 327 -8.11 -11.65 -7.20
CA ILE A 327 -8.66 -10.29 -7.17
C ILE A 327 -8.28 -9.60 -5.84
N ALA A 328 -8.00 -8.31 -5.90
CA ALA A 328 -7.73 -7.50 -4.72
C ALA A 328 -8.93 -7.49 -3.77
N GLY A 329 -8.72 -7.72 -2.47
CA GLY A 329 -9.77 -7.86 -1.45
C GLY A 329 -10.22 -9.29 -1.18
N GLU A 330 -9.74 -10.27 -1.95
CA GLU A 330 -10.04 -11.70 -1.84
C GLU A 330 -8.78 -12.55 -1.66
N THR A 331 -7.72 -11.86 -1.40
CA THR A 331 -6.42 -12.43 -1.11
C THR A 331 -6.09 -12.18 0.35
N VAL A 332 -5.76 -13.23 1.09
CA VAL A 332 -5.32 -13.12 2.49
C VAL A 332 -3.82 -13.22 2.56
N GLN A 333 -3.16 -12.17 3.03
CA GLN A 333 -1.73 -12.16 3.24
C GLN A 333 -1.36 -12.91 4.53
N LEU A 334 -0.43 -13.83 4.45
CA LEU A 334 0.19 -14.44 5.64
C LEU A 334 1.29 -13.51 6.16
N LEU A 335 1.07 -12.98 7.34
CA LEU A 335 2.01 -12.11 8.03
C LEU A 335 3.08 -12.95 8.74
N LYS A 336 4.26 -12.36 8.92
CA LYS A 336 5.30 -12.93 9.78
C LYS A 336 5.26 -12.27 11.15
N GLN A 337 5.63 -13.03 12.17
CA GLN A 337 5.96 -12.45 13.45
C GLN A 337 7.17 -11.53 13.28
N SER A 338 7.22 -10.47 14.06
CA SER A 338 8.38 -9.60 14.18
C SER A 338 8.72 -9.39 15.65
N ILE A 339 9.99 -9.11 15.90
CA ILE A 339 10.53 -8.80 17.21
C ILE A 339 11.34 -7.52 17.11
N THR A 340 11.08 -6.60 18.02
CA THR A 340 11.90 -5.38 18.22
C THR A 340 12.30 -5.32 19.69
N THR A 341 13.47 -4.78 20.00
CA THR A 341 13.93 -4.73 21.38
C THR A 341 14.30 -3.32 21.83
N HIS A 342 14.33 -3.11 23.13
CA HIS A 342 14.66 -1.83 23.77
C HIS A 342 15.38 -2.06 25.08
N VAL A 343 16.57 -1.54 25.19
CA VAL A 343 17.35 -1.62 26.44
C VAL A 343 16.75 -0.70 27.51
N SER A 344 16.85 -1.11 28.76
CA SER A 344 16.34 -0.33 29.92
C SER A 344 17.08 1.00 30.12
N SER A 345 18.30 1.12 29.62
CA SER A 345 19.12 2.35 29.63
C SER A 345 20.17 2.30 28.54
N LEU A 346 20.37 3.40 27.84
CA LEU A 346 21.42 3.54 26.80
C LEU A 346 22.82 3.76 27.39
N SER A 347 22.92 4.08 28.70
CA SER A 347 24.18 4.28 29.40
C SER A 347 24.05 3.89 30.85
N VAL A 348 25.01 3.12 31.33
CA VAL A 348 25.13 2.67 32.72
C VAL A 348 26.58 2.82 33.19
N GLY A 349 26.77 2.89 34.51
CA GLY A 349 28.10 2.78 35.10
C GLY A 349 28.60 1.32 35.23
N LEU A 350 29.87 1.13 35.54
CA LEU A 350 30.44 -0.20 35.78
C LEU A 350 29.66 -0.95 36.86
N GLY A 351 29.27 -2.19 36.59
CA GLY A 351 28.55 -3.04 37.54
C GLY A 351 27.11 -2.63 37.84
N GLU A 352 26.56 -1.64 37.14
CA GLU A 352 25.13 -1.33 37.19
C GLU A 352 24.36 -2.31 36.33
N GLU A 353 23.16 -2.71 36.80
CA GLU A 353 22.32 -3.67 36.12
C GLU A 353 21.48 -2.98 35.01
N PHE A 354 21.34 -3.66 33.89
CA PHE A 354 20.48 -3.28 32.79
C PHE A 354 19.83 -4.52 32.16
N THR A 355 18.73 -4.30 31.47
CA THR A 355 17.93 -5.35 30.82
C THR A 355 17.66 -4.95 29.37
N ASP A 356 17.27 -5.92 28.58
CA ASP A 356 16.62 -5.73 27.30
C ASP A 356 15.16 -6.18 27.37
N SER A 357 14.29 -5.54 26.59
CA SER A 357 12.87 -5.88 26.48
C SER A 357 12.53 -6.11 25.03
N ALA A 358 11.94 -7.24 24.70
CA ALA A 358 11.50 -7.61 23.36
C ALA A 358 10.00 -7.42 23.21
N ASP A 359 9.60 -6.61 22.23
CA ASP A 359 8.24 -6.41 21.78
C ASP A 359 7.96 -7.32 20.58
N ILE A 360 7.05 -8.26 20.76
CA ILE A 360 6.65 -9.25 19.77
C ILE A 360 5.35 -8.80 19.12
N ASN A 361 5.37 -8.62 17.82
CA ASN A 361 4.18 -8.37 17.00
C ASN A 361 3.85 -9.62 16.20
N GLY A 362 2.59 -10.06 16.30
CA GLY A 362 2.11 -11.29 15.69
C GLY A 362 1.72 -12.33 16.71
N ILE A 363 0.96 -13.32 16.24
CA ILE A 363 0.45 -14.37 17.14
C ILE A 363 1.57 -15.32 17.51
N VAL A 364 1.70 -15.55 18.80
CA VAL A 364 2.57 -16.56 19.41
C VAL A 364 1.74 -17.58 20.19
N GLN A 365 2.30 -18.73 20.45
CA GLN A 365 1.66 -19.82 21.19
C GLN A 365 2.31 -19.99 22.57
N GLU A 366 1.54 -20.56 23.50
CA GLU A 366 2.10 -20.98 24.79
C GLU A 366 3.27 -21.97 24.56
N GLY A 367 4.41 -21.64 25.14
CA GLY A 367 5.63 -22.42 25.00
C GLY A 367 6.59 -21.91 23.92
N ASP A 368 6.18 -20.97 23.05
CA ASP A 368 7.12 -20.19 22.24
C ASP A 368 8.04 -19.40 23.18
N TYR A 369 9.20 -18.97 22.70
CA TYR A 369 10.16 -18.34 23.59
C TYR A 369 11.06 -17.33 22.88
N VAL A 370 11.55 -16.35 23.66
CA VAL A 370 12.58 -15.42 23.22
C VAL A 370 13.92 -15.84 23.81
N VAL A 371 14.95 -15.88 22.97
CA VAL A 371 16.34 -16.06 23.38
C VAL A 371 17.04 -14.71 23.34
N PHE A 372 17.49 -14.25 24.50
CA PHE A 372 18.31 -13.04 24.62
C PHE A 372 19.79 -13.39 24.73
N ARG A 373 20.62 -12.64 24.01
CA ARG A 373 22.08 -12.66 24.11
C ARG A 373 22.58 -11.24 24.29
N ALA A 374 23.48 -11.03 25.25
CA ALA A 374 24.24 -9.79 25.38
C ALA A 374 25.73 -10.12 25.19
N TYR A 375 26.39 -9.38 24.32
CA TYR A 375 27.83 -9.57 24.05
C TYR A 375 28.68 -8.75 25.02
N ASN A 376 29.87 -9.24 25.38
CA ASN A 376 30.80 -8.50 26.22
C ASN A 376 31.12 -7.13 25.62
N PRO A 377 31.40 -6.12 26.45
CA PRO A 377 31.68 -4.78 25.96
C PRO A 377 32.85 -4.70 24.97
N VAL A 378 32.63 -3.94 23.88
CA VAL A 378 33.65 -3.63 22.88
C VAL A 378 33.75 -2.11 22.67
N GLY A 379 34.91 -1.65 22.17
CA GLY A 379 35.12 -0.22 21.96
C GLY A 379 34.56 0.36 20.68
N GLY A 380 34.12 -0.49 19.75
CA GLY A 380 33.66 -0.11 18.40
C GLY A 380 32.38 -0.79 18.00
N ASP A 381 32.32 -1.32 16.77
CA ASP A 381 31.18 -2.01 16.20
C ASP A 381 30.89 -3.35 16.91
N PRO A 382 29.68 -3.92 16.73
CA PRO A 382 29.30 -5.20 17.31
C PRO A 382 30.29 -6.31 16.92
N ASP A 383 30.77 -7.05 17.92
CA ASP A 383 31.65 -8.20 17.71
C ASP A 383 31.11 -9.44 18.44
N THR A 384 30.56 -10.38 17.69
CA THR A 384 30.05 -11.64 18.23
C THR A 384 31.16 -12.54 18.81
N ASN A 385 32.44 -12.29 18.49
CA ASN A 385 33.58 -13.02 19.05
C ASN A 385 34.05 -12.47 20.42
N ALA A 386 33.50 -11.33 20.85
CA ALA A 386 33.82 -10.75 22.17
C ALA A 386 33.40 -11.68 23.34
N GLY A 387 32.63 -12.73 23.04
CA GLY A 387 32.03 -13.59 24.05
C GLY A 387 30.74 -13.02 24.62
N LEU A 388 30.06 -13.79 25.44
CA LEU A 388 28.70 -13.46 25.92
C LEU A 388 28.74 -12.99 27.38
N LEU A 389 28.18 -11.81 27.65
CA LEU A 389 27.81 -11.31 28.96
C LEU A 389 26.54 -12.01 29.46
N LEU A 390 25.54 -12.18 28.57
CA LEU A 390 24.36 -13.01 28.80
C LEU A 390 24.30 -14.12 27.74
N LYS A 391 24.38 -15.36 28.18
CA LYS A 391 24.41 -16.51 27.28
C LYS A 391 23.03 -17.13 27.13
N ASP A 392 22.49 -17.11 25.89
CA ASP A 392 21.29 -17.85 25.46
C ASP A 392 20.17 -17.90 26.52
N SER A 393 19.81 -16.74 27.04
CA SER A 393 18.76 -16.67 28.07
C SER A 393 17.39 -16.84 27.42
N ARG A 394 16.76 -17.97 27.71
CA ARG A 394 15.44 -18.32 27.21
C ARG A 394 14.36 -17.82 28.14
N VAL A 395 13.44 -16.97 27.60
CA VAL A 395 12.22 -16.52 28.25
C VAL A 395 11.03 -17.14 27.53
N VAL A 396 10.32 -18.05 28.19
CA VAL A 396 9.19 -18.79 27.63
C VAL A 396 7.91 -17.96 27.79
N LEU A 397 7.13 -17.86 26.72
CA LEU A 397 5.83 -17.21 26.74
C LEU A 397 4.78 -18.12 27.39
N ASP A 398 3.99 -17.54 28.28
CA ASP A 398 2.89 -18.22 28.95
C ASP A 398 1.57 -18.12 28.18
N ALA A 399 0.53 -18.75 28.71
CA ALA A 399 -0.80 -18.77 28.10
C ALA A 399 -1.46 -17.38 28.04
N ASP A 400 -1.22 -16.51 29.02
CA ASP A 400 -1.78 -15.15 29.05
C ASP A 400 -1.11 -14.27 27.96
N GLN A 401 0.20 -14.40 27.81
CA GLN A 401 0.97 -13.72 26.75
C GLN A 401 0.54 -14.21 25.37
N ALA A 402 0.37 -15.51 25.17
CA ALA A 402 -0.13 -16.08 23.92
C ALA A 402 -1.54 -15.54 23.60
N ALA A 403 -2.43 -15.48 24.57
CA ALA A 403 -3.77 -14.90 24.40
C ALA A 403 -3.72 -13.40 24.06
N ALA A 404 -2.86 -12.64 24.73
CA ALA A 404 -2.68 -11.21 24.48
C ALA A 404 -2.15 -10.91 23.07
N SER A 405 -1.32 -11.79 22.50
CA SER A 405 -0.72 -11.64 21.16
C SER A 405 -1.76 -11.60 20.03
N VAL A 406 -2.96 -12.12 20.26
CA VAL A 406 -4.06 -12.10 19.27
C VAL A 406 -4.57 -10.68 19.00
N SER A 407 -4.47 -9.78 19.98
CA SER A 407 -5.03 -8.43 19.91
C SER A 407 -4.00 -7.30 20.04
N GLY A 408 -2.73 -7.62 20.31
CA GLY A 408 -1.72 -6.61 20.56
C GLY A 408 -0.29 -7.13 20.59
N THR A 409 0.64 -6.24 20.92
CA THR A 409 2.05 -6.54 21.11
C THR A 409 2.27 -7.21 22.47
N VAL A 410 3.11 -8.22 22.51
CA VAL A 410 3.55 -8.90 23.74
C VAL A 410 4.96 -8.48 24.06
N THR A 411 5.18 -7.98 25.28
CA THR A 411 6.51 -7.59 25.74
C THR A 411 7.08 -8.62 26.71
N VAL A 412 8.31 -9.06 26.47
CA VAL A 412 9.09 -9.91 27.38
C VAL A 412 10.39 -9.25 27.74
N LYS A 413 10.90 -9.54 28.94
CA LYS A 413 12.15 -8.99 29.46
C LYS A 413 13.22 -10.04 29.61
N SER A 414 14.45 -9.66 29.30
CA SER A 414 15.63 -10.43 29.64
C SER A 414 15.88 -10.44 31.16
N PRO A 415 16.65 -11.39 31.67
CA PRO A 415 17.32 -11.22 32.95
C PRO A 415 18.20 -9.96 32.97
N ALA A 416 18.38 -9.38 34.15
CA ALA A 416 19.33 -8.28 34.33
C ALA A 416 20.77 -8.78 34.17
N VAL A 417 21.60 -7.95 33.55
CA VAL A 417 23.04 -8.16 33.43
C VAL A 417 23.80 -6.91 33.87
N ALA A 418 25.04 -7.10 34.28
CA ALA A 418 25.95 -6.02 34.61
C ALA A 418 27.32 -6.31 34.02
N SER A 419 28.06 -5.29 33.61
CA SER A 419 29.44 -5.45 33.13
C SER A 419 30.45 -4.78 34.07
N ASP A 420 31.51 -5.47 34.34
CA ASP A 420 32.68 -4.98 35.08
C ASP A 420 33.72 -4.25 34.17
N LYS A 421 33.45 -4.24 32.84
CA LYS A 421 34.31 -3.60 31.84
C LYS A 421 33.61 -2.51 31.10
N PRO A 422 34.23 -1.37 30.82
CA PRO A 422 33.65 -0.30 30.01
C PRO A 422 33.60 -0.68 28.53
N GLY A 423 32.68 -0.08 27.80
CA GLY A 423 32.50 -0.30 26.37
C GLY A 423 31.04 -0.42 25.99
N LYS A 424 30.78 -0.76 24.73
CA LYS A 424 29.46 -0.95 24.20
C LYS A 424 29.02 -2.40 24.31
N VAL A 425 27.91 -2.66 24.97
CA VAL A 425 27.24 -3.96 25.06
C VAL A 425 26.15 -3.98 24.00
N TYR A 426 26.21 -4.96 23.13
CA TYR A 426 25.23 -5.18 22.06
C TYR A 426 24.33 -6.35 22.41
N TRP A 427 23.02 -6.18 22.12
CA TRP A 427 22.03 -7.21 22.36
C TRP A 427 21.56 -7.85 21.06
N GLN A 428 21.13 -9.09 21.15
CA GLN A 428 20.42 -9.85 20.13
C GLN A 428 19.26 -10.57 20.75
N ALA A 429 18.11 -10.52 20.09
CA ALA A 429 16.94 -11.30 20.49
C ALA A 429 16.39 -12.11 19.32
N GLU A 430 16.03 -13.35 19.59
CA GLU A 430 15.43 -14.27 18.65
C GLU A 430 14.14 -14.84 19.20
N LEU A 431 13.06 -14.73 18.45
CA LEU A 431 11.80 -15.38 18.76
C LEU A 431 11.77 -16.79 18.12
N HIS A 432 11.52 -17.79 18.91
CA HIS A 432 11.42 -19.17 18.47
C HIS A 432 10.06 -19.77 18.80
N ALA A 433 9.58 -20.63 17.91
CA ALA A 433 8.46 -21.51 18.21
C ALA A 433 8.84 -22.56 19.28
N LYS A 434 7.84 -23.13 19.91
CA LYS A 434 8.01 -24.17 20.92
C LYS A 434 8.87 -25.36 20.49
N ASP A 435 8.82 -25.71 19.20
CA ASP A 435 9.62 -26.77 18.57
C ASP A 435 11.05 -26.35 18.21
N GLY A 436 11.40 -25.08 18.40
CA GLY A 436 12.71 -24.51 18.12
C GLY A 436 12.85 -23.82 16.77
N ALA A 437 11.79 -23.79 15.95
CA ALA A 437 11.85 -23.04 14.68
C ALA A 437 12.01 -21.54 14.94
N LEU A 438 12.92 -20.89 14.23
CA LEU A 438 13.12 -19.45 14.28
C LEU A 438 11.94 -18.73 13.60
N LEU A 439 11.25 -17.86 14.33
CA LEU A 439 10.12 -17.08 13.86
C LEU A 439 10.51 -15.65 13.47
N ALA A 440 11.36 -15.01 14.28
CA ALA A 440 11.83 -13.66 14.03
C ALA A 440 13.16 -13.39 14.75
N THR A 441 13.94 -12.45 14.22
CA THR A 441 15.22 -12.01 14.78
C THR A 441 15.24 -10.49 14.82
N HIS A 442 15.80 -9.94 15.89
CA HIS A 442 16.21 -8.56 15.97
C HIS A 442 17.73 -8.45 15.88
N ASP A 443 18.21 -7.65 14.90
CA ASP A 443 19.63 -7.61 14.52
C ASP A 443 20.49 -6.79 15.49
N LEU A 444 21.77 -7.14 15.56
CA LEU A 444 22.79 -6.45 16.36
C LEU A 444 23.11 -5.04 15.82
N GLY A 445 23.45 -4.12 16.73
CA GLY A 445 24.09 -2.85 16.38
C GLY A 445 23.16 -1.68 16.17
N LEU A 446 21.89 -1.82 16.50
CA LEU A 446 20.95 -0.71 16.50
C LEU A 446 21.23 0.24 17.68
N PRO A 447 21.11 1.56 17.48
CA PRO A 447 21.44 2.55 18.53
C PRO A 447 20.62 2.38 19.81
N GLU A 448 19.31 2.08 19.68
CA GLU A 448 18.40 1.87 20.82
C GLU A 448 18.62 0.56 21.58
N GLU A 449 19.56 -0.28 21.10
CA GLU A 449 19.88 -1.60 21.65
C GLU A 449 21.32 -1.71 22.11
N THR A 450 22.00 -0.60 22.09
CA THR A 450 23.39 -0.54 22.49
C THR A 450 23.50 0.15 23.84
N VAL A 451 23.96 -0.58 24.85
CA VAL A 451 24.24 -0.02 26.18
C VAL A 451 25.70 0.38 26.27
N THR A 452 25.94 1.64 26.54
CA THR A 452 27.30 2.12 26.82
C THR A 452 27.59 1.98 28.31
N VAL A 453 28.49 1.07 28.64
CA VAL A 453 29.04 0.98 30.02
C VAL A 453 30.14 2.02 30.14
N THR A 454 29.87 3.07 30.91
CA THR A 454 30.76 4.23 31.03
C THR A 454 31.83 4.01 32.12
N PRO A 455 33.11 4.25 31.81
CA PRO A 455 34.14 4.27 32.84
C PRO A 455 33.94 5.47 33.77
N PRO A 456 34.47 5.42 35.03
CA PRO A 456 34.57 6.60 35.86
C PRO A 456 35.53 7.64 35.23
N THR A 457 35.48 8.85 35.73
CA THR A 457 36.45 9.91 35.41
C THR A 457 37.24 10.25 36.67
N ILE A 458 38.42 10.74 36.49
CA ILE A 458 39.30 11.14 37.59
C ILE A 458 39.95 12.52 37.28
N THR A 459 39.93 13.41 38.25
CA THR A 459 40.65 14.67 38.23
C THR A 459 41.50 14.76 39.47
N THR A 460 42.61 15.53 39.45
CA THR A 460 43.49 15.66 40.60
C THR A 460 43.76 17.12 40.96
N HIS A 461 44.18 17.32 42.19
CA HIS A 461 44.65 18.60 42.71
C HIS A 461 45.78 18.36 43.69
N VAL A 462 46.93 18.94 43.38
CA VAL A 462 48.08 18.92 44.30
C VAL A 462 47.83 19.75 45.55
N SER A 463 48.37 19.32 46.69
CA SER A 463 48.20 20.02 47.95
C SER A 463 48.85 21.40 47.99
N SER A 464 49.81 21.68 47.09
CA SER A 464 50.49 22.96 46.92
C SER A 464 51.15 23.05 45.55
N LEU A 465 50.96 24.17 44.85
CA LEU A 465 51.59 24.45 43.56
C LEU A 465 53.11 24.79 43.67
N SER A 466 53.60 25.12 44.87
CA SER A 466 55.00 25.41 45.13
C SER A 466 55.35 24.98 46.54
N VAL A 467 56.49 24.33 46.68
CA VAL A 467 57.02 23.83 47.97
C VAL A 467 58.50 24.08 48.04
N GLY A 468 58.99 24.28 49.24
CA GLY A 468 60.43 24.32 49.48
C GLY A 468 61.06 22.94 49.37
N LEU A 469 62.41 22.88 49.14
CA LEU A 469 63.13 21.63 49.12
C LEU A 469 62.93 20.85 50.43
N GLY A 470 62.55 19.61 50.34
CA GLY A 470 62.29 18.74 51.50
C GLY A 470 60.91 18.98 52.15
N GLU A 471 60.16 20.00 51.77
CA GLU A 471 58.79 20.17 52.22
C GLU A 471 57.89 19.06 51.65
N LYS A 472 56.87 18.71 52.41
CA LYS A 472 55.95 17.61 52.06
C LYS A 472 54.78 18.10 51.30
N PHE A 473 54.44 17.43 50.17
CA PHE A 473 53.31 17.65 49.35
C PHE A 473 52.62 16.31 48.99
N SER A 474 51.39 16.37 48.51
CA SER A 474 50.57 15.20 48.12
C SER A 474 49.67 15.58 46.99
N ASP A 475 49.12 14.60 46.33
CA ASP A 475 48.06 14.76 45.35
C ASP A 475 46.73 14.18 45.88
N LYS A 476 45.62 14.78 45.47
CA LYS A 476 44.27 14.39 45.83
C LYS A 476 43.43 14.18 44.58
N ALA A 477 42.98 12.99 44.36
CA ALA A 477 42.11 12.62 43.26
C ALA A 477 40.61 12.72 43.63
N THR A 478 39.81 13.27 42.73
CA THR A 478 38.34 13.18 42.74
C THR A 478 37.92 12.22 41.66
N VAL A 479 37.21 11.17 42.05
CA VAL A 479 36.65 10.16 41.16
C VAL A 479 35.15 10.38 41.02
N THR A 480 34.68 10.48 39.78
CA THR A 480 33.26 10.66 39.42
C THR A 480 32.81 9.49 38.55
N GLY A 481 31.65 8.93 38.87
CA GLY A 481 31.09 7.76 38.19
C GLY A 481 31.34 6.47 38.96
N LYS A 482 30.65 5.43 38.55
CA LYS A 482 30.62 4.14 39.23
C LYS A 482 31.97 3.44 39.18
N VAL A 483 32.44 2.98 40.33
CA VAL A 483 33.57 2.05 40.47
C VAL A 483 33.13 0.80 41.21
N LEU A 484 33.79 -0.32 40.93
CA LEU A 484 33.51 -1.59 41.58
C LEU A 484 34.14 -1.68 42.97
N GLU A 485 33.57 -2.48 43.85
CA GLU A 485 34.21 -2.82 45.13
C GLU A 485 35.54 -3.53 44.85
N GLY A 486 36.62 -3.13 45.57
CA GLY A 486 37.98 -3.60 45.34
C GLY A 486 38.78 -2.76 44.34
N SER A 487 38.17 -1.74 43.72
CA SER A 487 38.89 -0.75 42.91
C SER A 487 39.89 0.04 43.75
N ARG A 488 40.90 0.59 43.10
CA ARG A 488 42.00 1.29 43.73
C ARG A 488 42.37 2.55 42.95
N VAL A 489 42.93 3.54 43.62
CA VAL A 489 43.52 4.71 42.97
C VAL A 489 45.04 4.64 43.11
N LYS A 490 45.76 4.61 42.01
CA LYS A 490 47.21 4.61 41.95
C LYS A 490 47.69 6.01 41.64
N PHE A 491 48.53 6.55 42.52
CA PHE A 491 49.25 7.80 42.32
C PHE A 491 50.70 7.50 41.95
N THR A 492 51.22 8.21 40.96
CA THR A 492 52.64 8.16 40.57
C THR A 492 53.12 9.58 40.36
N ALA A 493 54.13 10.00 41.21
CA ALA A 493 54.81 11.25 40.99
C ALA A 493 56.14 10.95 40.30
N TYR A 494 56.48 11.75 39.32
CA TYR A 494 57.74 11.62 38.60
C TYR A 494 58.78 12.61 39.15
N ASN A 495 60.12 12.26 39.05
CA ASN A 495 61.15 13.13 39.48
C ASN A 495 61.06 14.50 38.80
N PRO A 496 61.50 15.59 39.55
CA PRO A 496 61.36 16.95 39.01
C PRO A 496 62.08 17.13 37.67
N VAL A 497 61.41 17.86 36.75
CA VAL A 497 61.95 18.31 35.46
C VAL A 497 61.68 19.81 35.29
N ASP A 498 62.46 20.46 34.41
CA ASP A 498 62.43 21.92 34.29
C ASP A 498 61.19 22.41 33.51
N LEU A 499 60.68 21.64 32.53
CA LEU A 499 59.62 22.03 31.65
C LEU A 499 58.55 20.95 31.57
N ASP A 500 58.42 20.25 30.42
CA ASP A 500 57.34 19.32 30.13
C ASP A 500 57.43 18.03 30.96
N PRO A 501 56.28 17.38 31.19
CA PRO A 501 56.23 16.08 31.86
C PRO A 501 57.10 15.04 31.16
N ASP A 502 57.96 14.38 31.91
CA ASP A 502 58.84 13.30 31.40
C ASP A 502 58.76 12.08 32.31
N THR A 503 58.17 11.01 31.82
CA THR A 503 58.10 9.73 32.54
C THR A 503 59.51 9.05 32.67
N ASN A 504 60.46 9.40 31.78
CA ASN A 504 61.82 8.86 31.83
C ASN A 504 62.69 9.52 32.96
N SER A 505 62.19 10.61 33.55
CA SER A 505 62.85 11.22 34.72
C SER A 505 62.92 10.27 35.93
N GLY A 506 62.16 9.16 35.88
CA GLY A 506 62.03 8.16 36.91
C GLY A 506 61.03 8.51 37.99
N ILE A 507 60.60 7.51 38.72
CA ILE A 507 59.51 7.64 39.72
C ILE A 507 60.13 8.24 41.01
N LEU A 508 59.54 9.37 41.44
CA LEU A 508 59.78 9.97 42.72
C LEU A 508 58.99 9.24 43.83
N TYR A 509 57.72 8.93 43.55
CA TYR A 509 56.84 8.33 44.51
C TYR A 509 55.75 7.54 43.82
N THR A 510 55.33 6.43 44.40
CA THR A 510 54.09 5.69 43.95
C THR A 510 53.38 5.15 45.15
N GLU A 511 52.01 5.19 45.07
CA GLU A 511 51.18 4.62 46.10
C GLU A 511 49.85 4.15 45.44
N THR A 512 49.31 3.07 45.93
CA THR A 512 47.99 2.58 45.59
C THR A 512 47.11 2.64 46.84
N VAL A 513 45.99 3.40 46.71
CA VAL A 513 45.03 3.60 47.79
C VAL A 513 43.75 2.83 47.46
N ASN A 514 43.28 2.02 48.36
CA ASN A 514 42.02 1.26 48.16
C ASN A 514 40.82 2.20 48.23
N VAL A 515 39.89 2.01 47.32
CA VAL A 515 38.53 2.60 47.42
C VAL A 515 37.76 1.82 48.45
N THR A 516 37.10 2.50 49.40
CA THR A 516 36.33 1.80 50.43
C THR A 516 35.02 1.23 49.85
N ALA A 517 34.43 0.21 50.48
CA ALA A 517 33.17 -0.36 50.07
C ALA A 517 32.02 0.69 50.04
N GLU A 518 32.02 1.63 51.01
CA GLU A 518 31.07 2.73 51.09
C GLU A 518 31.24 3.70 49.88
N GLN A 519 32.52 4.05 49.54
CA GLN A 519 32.81 4.88 48.39
C GLN A 519 32.36 4.21 47.08
N ALA A 520 32.71 2.92 46.90
CA ALA A 520 32.30 2.15 45.73
C ALA A 520 30.78 2.06 45.62
N LYS A 521 30.09 1.84 46.73
CA LYS A 521 28.61 1.76 46.76
C LYS A 521 27.97 3.11 46.37
N ALA A 522 28.48 4.24 46.88
CA ALA A 522 27.91 5.56 46.64
C ALA A 522 28.37 6.17 45.29
N SER A 523 29.34 5.60 44.61
CA SER A 523 30.06 6.22 43.47
C SER A 523 29.17 6.45 42.24
N SER A 524 28.06 5.71 42.08
CA SER A 524 27.09 5.94 40.98
C SER A 524 26.44 7.32 41.05
N THR A 525 26.24 7.85 42.26
CA THR A 525 25.52 9.12 42.49
C THR A 525 26.37 10.21 43.11
N THR A 526 27.46 9.86 43.77
CA THR A 526 28.26 10.81 44.56
C THR A 526 29.75 10.65 44.25
N PRO A 527 30.40 11.69 43.72
CA PRO A 527 31.84 11.70 43.57
C PRO A 527 32.55 11.55 44.95
N PHE A 528 33.67 10.85 44.96
CA PHE A 528 34.45 10.69 46.17
C PHE A 528 35.89 11.10 45.95
N THR A 529 36.61 11.36 47.05
CA THR A 529 38.02 11.78 47.00
C THR A 529 38.94 10.79 47.67
N VAL A 530 40.12 10.65 47.08
CA VAL A 530 41.21 9.83 47.59
C VAL A 530 42.47 10.70 47.56
N ALA A 531 43.30 10.63 48.56
CA ALA A 531 44.57 11.36 48.60
C ALA A 531 45.76 10.43 48.78
N SER A 532 46.86 10.77 48.11
CA SER A 532 48.13 10.10 48.35
C SER A 532 48.71 10.50 49.73
N LYS A 533 49.59 9.69 50.27
CA LYS A 533 50.43 10.14 51.37
C LYS A 533 51.37 11.23 50.86
N LYS A 534 51.83 12.03 51.82
CA LYS A 534 52.76 13.11 51.54
C LYS A 534 54.14 12.57 51.15
N THR A 535 54.73 13.07 50.07
CA THR A 535 56.11 12.86 49.62
C THR A 535 56.89 14.17 49.68
N SER A 536 58.19 14.15 49.39
CA SER A 536 59.05 15.34 49.28
C SER A 536 60.22 15.06 48.32
N THR A 537 60.84 16.13 47.80
CA THR A 537 62.01 16.02 46.94
C THR A 537 63.09 17.01 47.37
N MET A 538 64.34 16.65 47.11
CA MET A 538 65.47 17.52 47.29
C MET A 538 66.01 18.07 45.96
N LYS A 539 65.29 17.82 44.85
CA LYS A 539 65.59 18.29 43.49
C LYS A 539 64.68 19.45 43.13
N VAL A 540 65.22 20.46 42.47
CA VAL A 540 64.52 21.59 41.92
C VAL A 540 63.82 21.17 40.60
N GLY A 541 62.67 21.74 40.29
CA GLY A 541 61.93 21.50 39.07
C GLY A 541 60.47 21.16 39.35
N ASN A 542 59.66 20.90 38.30
CA ASN A 542 58.26 20.57 38.39
C ASN A 542 58.06 19.06 38.60
N VAL A 543 57.28 18.70 39.60
CA VAL A 543 56.84 17.32 39.86
C VAL A 543 55.49 17.11 39.22
N TYR A 544 55.43 16.17 38.34
CA TYR A 544 54.16 15.82 37.67
C TYR A 544 53.54 14.55 38.25
N TRP A 545 52.27 14.58 38.46
CA TRP A 545 51.50 13.46 38.98
C TRP A 545 50.68 12.76 37.88
N LEU A 546 50.60 11.45 37.95
CA LEU A 546 49.68 10.59 37.21
C LEU A 546 48.80 9.89 38.22
N ALA A 547 47.49 10.06 38.08
CA ALA A 547 46.52 9.34 38.89
C ALA A 547 45.68 8.42 38.01
N GLN A 548 45.58 7.17 38.43
CA GLN A 548 44.87 6.13 37.69
C GLN A 548 43.86 5.42 38.59
N VAL A 549 42.62 5.22 38.09
CA VAL A 549 41.65 4.32 38.71
C VAL A 549 41.88 2.92 38.14
N LEU A 550 42.13 1.97 39.02
CA LEU A 550 42.30 0.57 38.68
C LEU A 550 41.03 -0.20 39.10
N ASP A 551 40.55 -1.06 38.25
CA ASP A 551 39.51 -2.03 38.60
C ASP A 551 40.05 -3.07 39.62
N PRO A 552 39.22 -4.00 40.14
CA PRO A 552 39.70 -5.04 41.05
C PRO A 552 40.81 -5.92 40.46
N ASP A 553 40.80 -6.13 39.12
CA ASP A 553 41.82 -6.94 38.42
C ASP A 553 43.13 -6.18 38.18
N GLY A 554 43.12 -4.88 38.41
CA GLY A 554 44.31 -4.01 38.24
C GLY A 554 44.40 -3.36 36.84
N THR A 555 43.34 -3.47 36.02
CA THR A 555 43.26 -2.78 34.74
C THR A 555 42.98 -1.29 34.98
N VAL A 556 43.62 -0.42 34.23
CA VAL A 556 43.35 1.03 34.25
C VAL A 556 42.04 1.31 33.55
N ILE A 557 41.03 1.84 34.27
CA ILE A 557 39.72 2.18 33.78
C ILE A 557 39.47 3.69 33.62
N ALA A 558 40.29 4.51 34.27
CA ALA A 558 40.36 5.96 34.10
C ALA A 558 41.73 6.49 34.51
N GLN A 559 42.17 7.59 33.92
CA GLN A 559 43.39 8.28 34.33
C GLN A 559 43.25 9.80 34.14
N HIS A 560 43.98 10.52 34.99
CA HIS A 560 44.28 11.94 34.84
C HIS A 560 45.68 12.07 34.29
N ASP A 561 45.82 12.62 33.09
CA ASP A 561 47.07 12.64 32.34
C ASP A 561 48.05 13.66 32.90
N LEU A 562 49.37 13.35 32.73
CA LEU A 562 50.44 14.22 33.13
C LEU A 562 50.39 15.60 32.46
N GLY A 563 50.65 16.65 33.25
CA GLY A 563 50.81 18.00 32.73
C GLY A 563 49.52 18.74 32.42
N LEU A 564 48.37 18.18 32.81
CA LEU A 564 47.13 18.95 32.83
C LEU A 564 47.17 19.99 33.95
N PRO A 565 46.59 21.21 33.76
CA PRO A 565 46.50 22.19 34.84
C PRO A 565 45.71 21.64 36.02
N GLU A 566 46.25 21.72 37.22
CA GLU A 566 45.59 21.25 38.45
C GLU A 566 45.17 22.40 39.36
#